data_b5c37cea069a05a83baf827c3f5352bb
#
_entry.id   b5c37cea069a05a83baf827c3f5352bb
#
_cell.length_a   1.000
_cell.length_b   1.000
_cell.length_c   1.000
_cell.angle_alpha   90.00
_cell.angle_beta   90.00
_cell.angle_gamma   90.00
#
_symmetry.space_group_name_H-M   'P 1'
#
loop_
_entity.id
_entity.type
_entity.pdbx_description
1 polymer ?
#
loop_
_entity_poly.entity_id
_entity_poly.type
_entity_poly.pdbx_seq_one_letter_code
_entity_poly.pdbx_strand_id
1 'polypeptide(L)'
;MKLTEHVRYIGVSDPDLRVFDVVMHTQYGTTYNSYYVKGTEKSAIIDTVKETFFDRWLEIMEAEGVDLGSLDYIVMNHTEPDHSGSIGRLLEKCPKAVVVASQAGLNVAKEIVNGPFESIRAKDGEIIDLGGVTLQTISAPFLHWPDSIFTYVKEDGVLMSCDAFGFHHAAPGVLEETMDVA
;
A
#
# COMPACT_ATOMS: atom_id res chain seq x y z
N MET A 1 -2.44 12.43 4.61
CA MET A 1 -3.45 13.34 3.97
C MET A 1 -4.78 12.60 3.85
N LYS A 2 -5.86 13.21 4.31
CA LYS A 2 -7.21 12.60 4.19
C LYS A 2 -7.69 12.68 2.74
N LEU A 3 -8.04 11.53 2.14
CA LEU A 3 -8.62 11.45 0.79
C LEU A 3 -10.15 11.40 0.83
N THR A 4 -10.70 10.54 1.69
CA THR A 4 -12.14 10.35 1.87
C THR A 4 -12.48 10.29 3.36
N GLU A 5 -13.68 9.85 3.71
CA GLU A 5 -14.06 9.70 5.12
C GLU A 5 -13.16 8.68 5.84
N HIS A 6 -12.88 7.54 5.21
CA HIS A 6 -12.18 6.42 5.85
C HIS A 6 -10.76 6.20 5.32
N VAL A 7 -10.40 6.81 4.18
CA VAL A 7 -9.10 6.60 3.52
C VAL A 7 -8.17 7.78 3.72
N ARG A 8 -6.94 7.50 4.17
CA ARG A 8 -5.83 8.47 4.23
C ARG A 8 -4.68 8.01 3.36
N TYR A 9 -4.13 8.91 2.58
CA TYR A 9 -2.85 8.69 1.91
C TYR A 9 -1.72 8.88 2.92
N ILE A 10 -0.86 7.87 3.01
CA ILE A 10 0.31 7.84 3.89
C ILE A 10 1.60 7.52 3.13
N GLY A 11 1.57 7.55 1.80
CA GLY A 11 2.74 7.27 0.96
C GLY A 11 3.84 8.31 1.06
N VAL A 12 4.97 8.04 0.40
CA VAL A 12 6.17 8.87 0.41
C VAL A 12 6.52 9.30 -1.00
N SER A 13 6.93 10.57 -1.16
CA SER A 13 7.45 11.10 -2.42
C SER A 13 8.96 10.98 -2.48
N ASP A 14 9.48 10.60 -3.65
CA ASP A 14 10.90 10.56 -4.01
C ASP A 14 11.12 11.45 -5.25
N PRO A 15 11.20 12.78 -5.07
CA PRO A 15 11.31 13.72 -6.18
C PRO A 15 12.67 13.67 -6.88
N ASP A 16 13.68 13.09 -6.23
CA ASP A 16 15.05 13.04 -6.74
C ASP A 16 15.38 11.75 -7.48
N LEU A 17 14.47 10.79 -7.52
CA LEU A 17 14.66 9.57 -8.31
C LEU A 17 14.74 9.92 -9.80
N ARG A 18 15.79 9.47 -10.47
CA ARG A 18 16.00 9.71 -11.90
C ARG A 18 15.92 8.46 -12.76
N VAL A 19 16.10 7.30 -12.13
CA VAL A 19 15.97 6.01 -12.80
C VAL A 19 15.26 5.04 -11.86
N PHE A 20 14.11 4.54 -12.29
CA PHE A 20 13.39 3.48 -11.62
C PHE A 20 13.73 2.13 -12.29
N ASP A 21 13.91 1.08 -11.51
CA ASP A 21 14.23 -0.28 -11.96
C ASP A 21 15.34 -0.38 -12.99
N VAL A 22 16.37 0.46 -12.82
CA VAL A 22 17.58 0.47 -13.65
C VAL A 22 17.36 0.98 -15.09
N VAL A 23 16.15 0.94 -15.62
CA VAL A 23 15.86 1.19 -17.05
C VAL A 23 14.87 2.32 -17.32
N MET A 24 13.99 2.65 -16.36
CA MET A 24 12.95 3.67 -16.58
C MET A 24 13.43 5.04 -16.10
N HIS A 25 13.55 6.01 -17.00
CA HIS A 25 13.85 7.39 -16.62
C HIS A 25 12.63 8.07 -16.00
N THR A 26 12.82 8.66 -14.83
CA THR A 26 11.79 9.39 -14.09
C THR A 26 12.15 10.86 -14.01
N GLN A 27 11.66 11.64 -14.97
CA GLN A 27 11.96 13.07 -15.06
C GLN A 27 11.53 13.84 -13.81
N TYR A 28 10.40 13.46 -13.23
CA TYR A 28 9.75 14.12 -12.08
C TYR A 28 9.75 13.28 -10.81
N GLY A 29 10.69 12.32 -10.69
CA GLY A 29 10.72 11.42 -9.54
C GLY A 29 9.59 10.40 -9.54
N THR A 30 9.26 9.89 -8.36
CA THR A 30 8.16 8.94 -8.15
C THR A 30 7.50 9.12 -6.79
N THR A 31 6.40 8.42 -6.57
CA THR A 31 5.74 8.26 -5.26
C THR A 31 5.62 6.78 -4.93
N TYR A 32 5.85 6.45 -3.67
CA TYR A 32 5.55 5.13 -3.12
C TYR A 32 4.20 5.23 -2.41
N ASN A 33 3.17 4.69 -3.05
CA ASN A 33 1.79 4.89 -2.62
C ASN A 33 1.40 3.89 -1.55
N SER A 34 1.00 4.40 -0.40
CA SER A 34 0.48 3.63 0.72
C SER A 34 -0.74 4.32 1.31
N TYR A 35 -1.69 3.54 1.78
CA TYR A 35 -2.95 4.07 2.28
C TYR A 35 -3.31 3.45 3.63
N TYR A 36 -3.90 4.25 4.49
CA TYR A 36 -4.49 3.81 5.75
C TYR A 36 -6.00 3.89 5.65
N VAL A 37 -6.66 2.78 5.94
CA VAL A 37 -8.13 2.67 5.96
C VAL A 37 -8.57 2.30 7.37
N LYS A 38 -9.51 3.07 7.92
CA LYS A 38 -10.00 2.88 9.28
C LYS A 38 -11.53 2.78 9.33
N GLY A 39 -12.01 1.66 9.83
CA GLY A 39 -13.39 1.48 10.24
C GLY A 39 -13.58 1.79 11.74
N THR A 40 -14.75 1.45 12.27
CA THR A 40 -15.06 1.65 13.70
C THR A 40 -14.41 0.59 14.60
N GLU A 41 -14.08 -0.59 14.07
CA GLU A 41 -13.57 -1.72 14.83
C GLU A 41 -12.13 -2.08 14.49
N LYS A 42 -11.76 -1.97 13.22
CA LYS A 42 -10.47 -2.42 12.69
C LYS A 42 -9.87 -1.41 11.73
N SER A 43 -8.60 -1.63 11.43
CA SER A 43 -7.86 -0.80 10.48
C SER A 43 -6.95 -1.63 9.59
N ALA A 44 -6.60 -1.07 8.43
CA ALA A 44 -5.72 -1.68 7.46
C ALA A 44 -4.73 -0.66 6.88
N ILE A 45 -3.51 -1.11 6.58
CA ILE A 45 -2.59 -0.44 5.68
C ILE A 45 -2.61 -1.19 4.34
N ILE A 46 -2.72 -0.46 3.23
CA ILE A 46 -2.70 -1.01 1.88
C ILE A 46 -1.38 -0.58 1.22
N ASP A 47 -0.59 -1.55 0.85
CA ASP A 47 0.79 -1.46 0.41
C ASP A 47 1.71 -0.74 1.39
N THR A 48 3.01 -1.01 1.31
CA THR A 48 4.04 -0.31 2.07
C THR A 48 4.82 0.63 1.15
N VAL A 49 6.02 1.00 1.53
CA VAL A 49 6.92 1.82 0.72
C VAL A 49 8.28 1.13 0.59
N LYS A 50 9.12 1.64 -0.30
CA LYS A 50 10.50 1.20 -0.43
C LYS A 50 11.23 1.29 0.93
N GLU A 51 12.00 0.29 1.29
CA GLU A 51 12.62 0.14 2.62
C GLU A 51 13.46 1.37 3.04
N THR A 52 14.17 1.98 2.11
CA THR A 52 14.99 3.18 2.37
C THR A 52 14.18 4.37 2.89
N PHE A 53 12.88 4.37 2.69
CA PHE A 53 11.97 5.43 3.14
C PHE A 53 11.17 5.06 4.39
N PHE A 54 11.43 3.91 5.02
CA PHE A 54 10.65 3.43 6.15
C PHE A 54 10.57 4.44 7.30
N ASP A 55 11.68 5.06 7.68
CA ASP A 55 11.68 5.99 8.83
C ASP A 55 10.86 7.25 8.50
N ARG A 56 10.96 7.77 7.27
CA ARG A 56 10.13 8.87 6.81
C ARG A 56 8.65 8.49 6.75
N TRP A 57 8.35 7.27 6.35
CA TRP A 57 7.00 6.73 6.33
C TRP A 57 6.40 6.62 7.74
N LEU A 58 7.19 6.20 8.73
CA LEU A 58 6.76 6.20 10.14
C LEU A 58 6.36 7.60 10.62
N GLU A 59 7.15 8.64 10.31
CA GLU A 59 6.82 10.03 10.64
C GLU A 59 5.47 10.45 10.03
N ILE A 60 5.21 10.07 8.77
CA ILE A 60 3.96 10.36 8.07
C ILE A 60 2.79 9.63 8.75
N MET A 61 2.96 8.35 9.07
CA MET A 61 1.94 7.56 9.77
C MET A 61 1.60 8.17 11.13
N GLU A 62 2.61 8.58 11.90
CA GLU A 62 2.41 9.24 13.20
C GLU A 62 1.64 10.57 13.03
N ALA A 63 2.04 11.41 12.07
CA ALA A 63 1.37 12.68 11.77
C ALA A 63 -0.09 12.49 11.32
N GLU A 64 -0.39 11.39 10.62
CA GLU A 64 -1.75 11.02 10.19
C GLU A 64 -2.53 10.26 11.27
N GLY A 65 -1.95 10.04 12.45
CA GLY A 65 -2.61 9.40 13.58
C GLY A 65 -2.86 7.90 13.38
N VAL A 66 -1.96 7.21 12.66
CA VAL A 66 -1.99 5.76 12.51
C VAL A 66 -1.50 5.11 13.79
N ASP A 67 -2.31 4.28 14.41
CA ASP A 67 -1.92 3.49 15.59
C ASP A 67 -1.47 2.09 15.13
N LEU A 68 -0.16 1.91 15.03
CA LEU A 68 0.43 0.63 14.66
C LEU A 68 0.22 -0.47 15.72
N GLY A 69 0.01 -0.08 16.99
CA GLY A 69 -0.24 -1.04 18.08
C GLY A 69 -1.58 -1.75 17.95
N SER A 70 -2.53 -1.14 17.24
CA SER A 70 -3.89 -1.67 16.99
C SER A 70 -4.16 -1.98 15.52
N LEU A 71 -3.14 -2.01 14.68
CA LEU A 71 -3.30 -2.35 13.27
C LEU A 71 -3.71 -3.81 13.08
N ASP A 72 -4.79 -4.06 12.35
CA ASP A 72 -5.33 -5.41 12.14
C ASP A 72 -4.83 -6.06 10.86
N TYR A 73 -4.72 -5.29 9.77
CA TYR A 73 -4.38 -5.83 8.45
C TYR A 73 -3.30 -5.02 7.74
N ILE A 74 -2.45 -5.75 7.00
CA ILE A 74 -1.55 -5.20 5.97
C ILE A 74 -1.95 -5.88 4.66
N VAL A 75 -2.57 -5.14 3.75
CA VAL A 75 -2.95 -5.66 2.44
C VAL A 75 -1.82 -5.32 1.46
N MET A 76 -1.26 -6.35 0.85
CA MET A 76 -0.23 -6.23 -0.18
C MET A 76 -0.89 -6.42 -1.54
N ASN A 77 -1.17 -5.32 -2.23
CA ASN A 77 -1.70 -5.38 -3.58
C ASN A 77 -0.65 -5.90 -4.55
N HIS A 78 0.62 -5.56 -4.29
CA HIS A 78 1.75 -5.91 -5.13
C HIS A 78 3.02 -6.10 -4.28
N THR A 79 3.94 -6.94 -4.73
CA THR A 79 5.13 -7.29 -3.94
C THR A 79 6.45 -6.82 -4.56
N GLU A 80 6.43 -5.92 -5.53
CA GLU A 80 7.62 -5.20 -5.95
C GLU A 80 8.20 -4.39 -4.79
N PRO A 81 9.54 -4.19 -4.69
CA PRO A 81 10.18 -3.59 -3.51
C PRO A 81 9.70 -2.19 -3.14
N ASP A 82 9.16 -1.44 -4.07
CA ASP A 82 8.59 -0.11 -3.80
C ASP A 82 7.19 -0.17 -3.13
N HIS A 83 6.49 -1.31 -3.21
CA HIS A 83 5.25 -1.60 -2.50
C HIS A 83 5.46 -2.48 -1.26
N SER A 84 6.48 -3.32 -1.26
CA SER A 84 6.66 -4.37 -0.24
C SER A 84 7.89 -4.21 0.63
N GLY A 85 8.84 -3.35 0.25
CA GLY A 85 10.16 -3.31 0.87
C GLY A 85 10.16 -3.04 2.37
N SER A 86 9.15 -2.36 2.86
CA SER A 86 9.03 -2.00 4.28
C SER A 86 8.23 -3.00 5.13
N ILE A 87 7.68 -4.09 4.54
CA ILE A 87 6.77 -5.00 5.25
C ILE A 87 7.43 -5.68 6.47
N GLY A 88 8.69 -6.09 6.36
CA GLY A 88 9.42 -6.73 7.45
C GLY A 88 9.54 -5.80 8.66
N ARG A 89 10.02 -4.58 8.45
CA ARG A 89 10.13 -3.56 9.50
C ARG A 89 8.77 -3.13 10.06
N LEU A 90 7.74 -3.09 9.23
CA LEU A 90 6.37 -2.78 9.66
C LEU A 90 5.85 -3.86 10.61
N LEU A 91 6.00 -5.15 10.28
CA LEU A 91 5.57 -6.26 11.12
C LEU A 91 6.25 -6.29 12.49
N GLU A 92 7.50 -5.80 12.60
CA GLU A 92 8.15 -5.62 13.90
C GLU A 92 7.42 -4.60 14.80
N LYS A 93 6.74 -3.61 14.20
CA LYS A 93 5.96 -2.58 14.92
C LYS A 93 4.53 -3.02 15.21
N CYS A 94 3.96 -3.89 14.36
CA CYS A 94 2.59 -4.38 14.47
C CYS A 94 2.54 -5.92 14.35
N PRO A 95 3.13 -6.67 15.30
CA PRO A 95 3.30 -8.13 15.20
C PRO A 95 1.98 -8.92 15.22
N LYS A 96 0.86 -8.26 15.50
CA LYS A 96 -0.49 -8.86 15.47
C LYS A 96 -1.20 -8.66 14.14
N ALA A 97 -0.69 -7.79 13.27
CA ALA A 97 -1.30 -7.51 11.98
C ALA A 97 -1.25 -8.75 11.09
N VAL A 98 -2.35 -8.99 10.39
CA VAL A 98 -2.49 -10.11 9.44
C VAL A 98 -2.17 -9.60 8.03
N VAL A 99 -1.22 -10.24 7.37
CA VAL A 99 -0.88 -9.92 5.98
C VAL A 99 -1.90 -10.53 5.03
N VAL A 100 -2.49 -9.72 4.18
CA VAL A 100 -3.45 -10.14 3.14
C VAL A 100 -2.84 -9.92 1.77
N ALA A 101 -2.69 -10.97 0.98
CA ALA A 101 -2.16 -10.88 -0.38
C ALA A 101 -2.62 -12.06 -1.24
N SER A 102 -2.40 -12.02 -2.54
CA SER A 102 -2.56 -13.19 -3.39
C SER A 102 -1.64 -14.34 -2.94
N GLN A 103 -1.88 -15.56 -3.41
CA GLN A 103 -0.97 -16.68 -3.09
C GLN A 103 0.46 -16.42 -3.57
N ALA A 104 0.61 -15.80 -4.76
CA ALA A 104 1.92 -15.43 -5.28
C ALA A 104 2.57 -14.35 -4.41
N GLY A 105 1.81 -13.32 -4.01
CA GLY A 105 2.27 -12.27 -3.10
C GLY A 105 2.69 -12.82 -1.74
N LEU A 106 1.93 -13.73 -1.14
CA LEU A 106 2.32 -14.38 0.14
C LEU A 106 3.62 -15.18 0.02
N ASN A 107 3.87 -15.81 -1.12
CA ASN A 107 5.13 -16.52 -1.32
C ASN A 107 6.32 -15.54 -1.36
N VAL A 108 6.18 -14.42 -2.06
CA VAL A 108 7.21 -13.37 -2.10
C VAL A 108 7.37 -12.70 -0.72
N ALA A 109 6.27 -12.38 -0.04
CA ALA A 109 6.32 -11.76 1.29
C ALA A 109 7.09 -12.62 2.30
N LYS A 110 7.01 -13.95 2.23
CA LYS A 110 7.79 -14.86 3.09
C LYS A 110 9.29 -14.71 2.90
N GLU A 111 9.74 -14.53 1.67
CA GLU A 111 11.16 -14.34 1.35
C GLU A 111 11.64 -12.95 1.83
N ILE A 112 10.80 -11.91 1.70
CA ILE A 112 11.14 -10.56 2.15
C ILE A 112 11.20 -10.47 3.67
N VAL A 113 10.17 -10.97 4.36
CA VAL A 113 10.07 -10.90 5.83
C VAL A 113 11.10 -11.82 6.50
N ASN A 114 11.39 -12.96 5.90
CA ASN A 114 12.32 -13.97 6.42
C ASN A 114 12.04 -14.33 7.90
N GLY A 115 10.77 -14.42 8.26
CA GLY A 115 10.30 -14.70 9.60
C GLY A 115 8.82 -15.10 9.62
N PRO A 116 8.29 -15.52 10.77
CA PRO A 116 6.89 -15.88 10.90
C PRO A 116 5.98 -14.64 10.88
N PHE A 117 4.84 -14.74 10.22
CA PHE A 117 3.74 -13.78 10.29
C PHE A 117 2.41 -14.48 10.00
N GLU A 118 1.33 -13.92 10.54
CA GLU A 118 -0.02 -14.38 10.23
C GLU A 118 -0.46 -13.87 8.86
N SER A 119 -1.15 -14.70 8.10
CA SER A 119 -1.56 -14.31 6.75
C SER A 119 -2.90 -14.90 6.31
N ILE A 120 -3.58 -14.15 5.46
CA ILE A 120 -4.80 -14.55 4.74
C ILE A 120 -4.53 -14.47 3.24
N ARG A 121 -4.84 -15.55 2.54
CA ARG A 121 -4.82 -15.54 1.08
C ARG A 121 -6.03 -14.79 0.55
N ALA A 122 -5.81 -13.66 -0.10
CA ALA A 122 -6.84 -12.93 -0.82
C ALA A 122 -7.38 -13.76 -2.01
N LYS A 123 -8.70 -13.86 -2.10
CA LYS A 123 -9.42 -14.43 -3.24
C LYS A 123 -10.16 -13.31 -3.96
N ASP A 124 -10.51 -13.56 -5.21
CA ASP A 124 -11.35 -12.61 -5.96
C ASP A 124 -12.69 -12.40 -5.27
N GLY A 125 -13.05 -11.13 -5.06
CA GLY A 125 -14.30 -10.74 -4.39
C GLY A 125 -14.32 -10.97 -2.86
N GLU A 126 -13.21 -11.33 -2.23
CA GLU A 126 -13.17 -11.53 -0.78
C GLU A 126 -13.38 -10.21 -0.04
N ILE A 127 -14.11 -10.30 1.07
CA ILE A 127 -14.52 -9.15 1.87
C ILE A 127 -13.80 -9.17 3.21
N ILE A 128 -13.22 -8.02 3.57
CA ILE A 128 -12.67 -7.74 4.90
C ILE A 128 -13.49 -6.60 5.49
N ASP A 129 -14.23 -6.89 6.55
CA ASP A 129 -15.01 -5.91 7.30
C ASP A 129 -14.13 -5.25 8.36
N LEU A 130 -14.08 -3.91 8.34
CA LEU A 130 -13.36 -3.10 9.31
C LEU A 130 -14.30 -2.45 10.36
N GLY A 131 -15.58 -2.80 10.33
CA GLY A 131 -16.63 -2.14 11.12
C GLY A 131 -17.17 -0.91 10.38
N GLY A 132 -18.21 -1.14 9.56
CA GLY A 132 -18.85 -0.11 8.73
C GLY A 132 -18.04 0.36 7.52
N VAL A 133 -16.87 -0.20 7.30
CA VAL A 133 -16.01 0.00 6.11
C VAL A 133 -15.58 -1.36 5.58
N THR A 134 -15.79 -1.57 4.31
CA THR A 134 -15.57 -2.85 3.63
C THR A 134 -14.44 -2.75 2.62
N LEU A 135 -13.40 -3.56 2.80
CA LEU A 135 -12.40 -3.79 1.77
C LEU A 135 -12.83 -5.00 0.94
N GLN A 136 -12.84 -4.86 -0.36
CA GLN A 136 -13.03 -5.97 -1.30
C GLN A 136 -11.77 -6.16 -2.11
N THR A 137 -11.21 -7.39 -2.10
CA THR A 137 -10.09 -7.73 -2.95
C THR A 137 -10.58 -8.11 -4.36
N ILE A 138 -9.85 -7.67 -5.37
CA ILE A 138 -10.10 -7.96 -6.78
C ILE A 138 -8.84 -8.61 -7.34
N SER A 139 -8.95 -9.81 -7.87
CA SER A 139 -7.82 -10.51 -8.46
C SER A 139 -7.43 -9.85 -9.79
N ALA A 140 -6.18 -9.45 -9.91
CA ALA A 140 -5.65 -8.72 -11.06
C ALA A 140 -4.31 -9.29 -11.56
N PRO A 141 -4.15 -10.63 -11.72
CA PRO A 141 -2.88 -11.23 -12.07
C PRO A 141 -2.40 -10.72 -13.44
N PHE A 142 -1.09 -10.39 -13.50
CA PHE A 142 -0.43 -9.79 -14.67
C PHE A 142 -0.86 -8.35 -15.02
N LEU A 143 -1.48 -7.66 -14.07
CA LEU A 143 -1.65 -6.22 -14.09
C LEU A 143 -0.85 -5.55 -12.94
N HIS A 144 0.54 -5.49 -12.96
CA HIS A 144 1.40 -5.96 -14.08
C HIS A 144 2.19 -7.24 -13.72
N TRP A 145 2.27 -7.64 -12.45
CA TRP A 145 2.93 -8.89 -12.01
C TRP A 145 1.90 -9.99 -11.69
N PRO A 146 2.35 -11.28 -11.59
CA PRO A 146 1.44 -12.41 -11.32
C PRO A 146 0.76 -12.34 -9.94
N ASP A 147 1.33 -11.58 -9.00
CA ASP A 147 0.86 -11.44 -7.62
C ASP A 147 -0.19 -10.33 -7.44
N SER A 148 -0.38 -9.48 -8.45
CA SER A 148 -1.22 -8.28 -8.34
C SER A 148 -2.67 -8.58 -7.95
N ILE A 149 -3.16 -7.83 -6.97
CA ILE A 149 -4.56 -7.68 -6.61
C ILE A 149 -4.88 -6.19 -6.49
N PHE A 150 -6.15 -5.82 -6.53
CA PHE A 150 -6.61 -4.49 -6.17
C PHE A 150 -7.44 -4.55 -4.91
N THR A 151 -7.44 -3.46 -4.15
CA THR A 151 -8.29 -3.28 -2.97
C THR A 151 -9.31 -2.20 -3.24
N TYR A 152 -10.60 -2.54 -3.12
CA TYR A 152 -11.70 -1.60 -3.30
C TYR A 152 -12.35 -1.29 -1.96
N VAL A 153 -12.39 -0.01 -1.56
CA VAL A 153 -13.10 0.48 -0.38
C VAL A 153 -14.51 0.85 -0.81
N LYS A 154 -15.49 0.01 -0.46
CA LYS A 154 -16.85 0.09 -1.01
C LYS A 154 -17.58 1.38 -0.65
N GLU A 155 -17.54 1.76 0.61
CA GLU A 155 -18.30 2.88 1.17
C GLU A 155 -17.79 4.22 0.58
N ASP A 156 -16.50 4.29 0.31
CA ASP A 156 -15.86 5.49 -0.23
C ASP A 156 -15.75 5.49 -1.77
N GLY A 157 -16.00 4.35 -2.41
CA GLY A 157 -15.87 4.21 -3.86
C GLY A 157 -14.42 4.32 -4.36
N VAL A 158 -13.43 3.99 -3.52
CA VAL A 158 -12.00 4.13 -3.83
C VAL A 158 -11.41 2.79 -4.24
N LEU A 159 -10.75 2.77 -5.40
CA LEU A 159 -9.95 1.63 -5.88
C LEU A 159 -8.46 1.93 -5.70
N MET A 160 -7.77 1.06 -4.97
CA MET A 160 -6.32 1.07 -4.84
C MET A 160 -5.75 0.00 -5.76
N SER A 161 -5.21 0.42 -6.89
CA SER A 161 -4.85 -0.43 -8.03
C SER A 161 -3.34 -0.65 -8.18
N CYS A 162 -2.55 -0.33 -7.13
CA CYS A 162 -1.09 -0.32 -7.20
C CYS A 162 -0.59 0.39 -8.50
N ASP A 163 0.19 -0.28 -9.33
CA ASP A 163 0.80 0.29 -10.53
C ASP A 163 -0.13 0.38 -11.74
N ALA A 164 -1.24 -0.37 -11.72
CA ALA A 164 -2.21 -0.25 -12.80
C ALA A 164 -2.79 1.18 -12.83
N PHE A 165 -2.75 1.84 -13.99
CA PHE A 165 -3.13 3.24 -14.22
C PHE A 165 -2.19 4.28 -13.60
N GLY A 166 -1.07 3.85 -12.98
CA GLY A 166 -0.08 4.75 -12.38
C GLY A 166 0.97 5.25 -13.37
N PHE A 167 1.72 6.27 -12.94
CA PHE A 167 2.92 6.74 -13.61
C PHE A 167 3.88 7.40 -12.60
N HIS A 168 5.17 7.51 -12.97
CA HIS A 168 6.18 8.08 -12.08
C HIS A 168 6.11 9.60 -12.06
N HIS A 169 5.67 10.14 -10.93
CA HIS A 169 5.59 11.59 -10.71
C HIS A 169 5.59 11.92 -9.21
N ALA A 170 6.40 12.89 -8.81
CA ALA A 170 6.47 13.42 -7.44
C ALA A 170 6.19 14.92 -7.45
N ALA A 171 4.94 15.31 -7.62
CA ALA A 171 4.52 16.71 -7.55
C ALA A 171 4.27 17.14 -6.10
N PRO A 172 4.26 18.45 -5.82
CA PRO A 172 3.68 18.99 -4.60
C PRO A 172 2.17 18.75 -4.58
N GLY A 173 1.74 17.68 -3.97
CA GLY A 173 0.36 17.19 -3.99
C GLY A 173 0.31 15.85 -4.73
N VAL A 174 -0.43 14.92 -4.16
CA VAL A 174 -0.48 13.52 -4.64
C VAL A 174 -1.68 13.24 -5.55
N LEU A 175 -2.51 14.25 -5.83
CA LEU A 175 -3.68 14.10 -6.68
C LEU A 175 -3.36 14.60 -8.10
N GLU A 176 -3.69 13.79 -9.09
CA GLU A 176 -3.51 14.09 -10.51
C GLU A 176 -4.15 15.44 -10.90
N GLU A 177 -5.28 15.78 -10.29
CA GLU A 177 -5.99 17.07 -10.47
C GLU A 177 -5.12 18.30 -10.16
N THR A 178 -4.02 18.11 -9.42
CA THR A 178 -3.07 19.18 -9.09
C THR A 178 -1.85 19.20 -9.98
N MET A 179 -1.72 18.26 -10.91
CA MET A 179 -0.60 18.18 -11.83
C MET A 179 -0.83 19.06 -13.04
N ASP A 180 0.13 19.96 -13.30
CA ASP A 180 0.21 20.67 -14.58
C ASP A 180 0.91 19.73 -15.59
N VAL A 181 0.11 18.99 -16.34
CA VAL A 181 0.59 18.06 -17.38
C VAL A 181 0.78 18.86 -18.66
N ALA A 182 1.87 19.63 -18.72
CA ALA A 182 2.24 20.39 -19.93
C ALA A 182 3.08 19.54 -20.89
#